data_a71093a32ef7e594a3b67d89dee0eb74
#
_entry.id   a71093a32ef7e594a3b67d89dee0eb74
#
_cell.length_a   1.000
_cell.length_b   1.000
_cell.length_c   1.000
_cell.angle_alpha   90.00
_cell.angle_beta   90.00
_cell.angle_gamma   90.00
#
_symmetry.space_group_name_H-M   'P 1'
#
loop_
_entity.id
_entity.type
_entity.pdbx_description
1 polymer ?
#
loop_
_entity_poly.entity_id
_entity_poly.type
_entity_poly.pdbx_seq_one_letter_code
_entity_poly.pdbx_strand_id
1 'polypeptide(L)'
;MAKNIKFSVTIPAYKDKYLKETIDSVLAQTYPNYEVVIVNDASPYDLDSIVSQFKDYRIRYFKNEKNCGAKDVVDNWNICLSHATGEYLICMGDDDKLTPRCLQDFADLIEKYPKLDLFHARSEIIDDDSNFVCLLEERPEWESVYSLIYNPRNSHLGDYLFKTETLRKNGGFYKLTYGWQSDDITAFITAANHGVANTREVGFQYRGNGLSISHDLTCIEDKIEAVRAAVRWRLAFVADRHPDNTEDQKLIGLTCGNSILVVMCMGTFC
;
A
#
# COMPACT_ATOMS: atom_id res chain seq x y z
N MET A 1 4.72 22.16 19.07
CA MET A 1 3.37 21.54 19.05
C MET A 1 3.42 20.52 17.95
N ALA A 2 3.06 19.26 18.22
CA ALA A 2 2.97 18.24 17.18
C ALA A 2 2.04 18.75 16.06
N LYS A 3 2.45 18.58 14.81
CA LYS A 3 1.67 19.00 13.65
C LYS A 3 0.37 18.18 13.64
N ASN A 4 -0.78 18.82 13.57
CA ASN A 4 -2.07 18.13 13.53
C ASN A 4 -2.32 17.60 12.11
N ILE A 5 -1.64 16.50 11.74
CA ILE A 5 -1.69 15.89 10.42
C ILE A 5 -3.04 15.23 10.22
N LYS A 6 -3.70 15.45 9.08
CA LYS A 6 -4.90 14.73 8.72
C LYS A 6 -4.56 13.52 7.84
N PHE A 7 -5.01 12.33 8.24
CA PHE A 7 -4.89 11.11 7.45
C PHE A 7 -6.19 10.78 6.71
N SER A 8 -6.08 10.20 5.53
CA SER A 8 -7.18 9.49 4.86
C SER A 8 -6.85 8.00 4.84
N VAL A 9 -7.69 7.18 5.46
CA VAL A 9 -7.66 5.73 5.27
C VAL A 9 -8.73 5.40 4.24
N THR A 10 -8.32 4.89 3.08
CA THR A 10 -9.23 4.62 1.96
C THR A 10 -9.38 3.12 1.75
N ILE A 11 -10.60 2.68 1.51
CA ILE A 11 -10.98 1.26 1.36
C ILE A 11 -11.71 1.11 0.02
N PRO A 12 -11.04 0.61 -1.04
CA PRO A 12 -11.69 0.19 -2.28
C PRO A 12 -12.48 -1.11 -2.01
N ALA A 13 -13.76 -0.99 -1.65
CA ALA A 13 -14.57 -2.08 -1.13
C ALA A 13 -15.32 -2.82 -2.25
N TYR A 14 -15.24 -4.16 -2.23
CA TYR A 14 -15.97 -5.04 -3.13
C TYR A 14 -16.53 -6.27 -2.42
N LYS A 15 -15.80 -6.84 -1.44
CA LYS A 15 -16.21 -8.02 -0.66
C LYS A 15 -16.85 -7.60 0.65
N ASP A 16 -17.83 -8.38 1.10
CA ASP A 16 -18.58 -8.12 2.33
C ASP A 16 -18.00 -8.82 3.56
N LYS A 17 -17.39 -9.99 3.37
CA LYS A 17 -17.01 -10.93 4.44
C LYS A 17 -16.25 -10.28 5.60
N TYR A 18 -15.28 -9.43 5.32
CA TYR A 18 -14.40 -8.83 6.33
C TYR A 18 -14.55 -7.32 6.47
N LEU A 19 -15.35 -6.68 5.59
CA LEU A 19 -15.48 -5.22 5.55
C LEU A 19 -15.81 -4.61 6.91
N LYS A 20 -16.68 -5.28 7.69
CA LYS A 20 -17.01 -4.80 9.05
C LYS A 20 -15.78 -4.77 9.96
N GLU A 21 -14.98 -5.84 9.99
CA GLU A 21 -13.76 -5.91 10.80
C GLU A 21 -12.72 -4.89 10.35
N THR A 22 -12.59 -4.69 9.03
CA THR A 22 -11.72 -3.67 8.44
C THR A 22 -12.10 -2.28 8.95
N ILE A 23 -13.40 -1.90 8.87
CA ILE A 23 -13.89 -0.61 9.36
C ILE A 23 -13.66 -0.48 10.87
N ASP A 24 -14.00 -1.51 11.66
CA ASP A 24 -13.80 -1.53 13.11
C ASP A 24 -12.33 -1.26 13.47
N SER A 25 -11.38 -1.88 12.76
CA SER A 25 -9.94 -1.71 12.99
C SER A 25 -9.46 -0.28 12.71
N VAL A 26 -10.00 0.35 11.67
CA VAL A 26 -9.68 1.74 11.33
C VAL A 26 -10.29 2.69 12.34
N LEU A 27 -11.51 2.46 12.80
CA LEU A 27 -12.16 3.29 13.82
C LEU A 27 -11.51 3.18 15.21
N ALA A 28 -10.77 2.10 15.46
CA ALA A 28 -10.02 1.87 16.70
C ALA A 28 -8.69 2.64 16.79
N GLN A 29 -8.33 3.45 15.79
CA GLN A 29 -7.08 4.20 15.81
C GLN A 29 -7.01 5.19 16.97
N THR A 30 -5.87 5.21 17.66
CA THR A 30 -5.61 6.11 18.80
C THR A 30 -5.33 7.55 18.36
N TYR A 31 -4.85 7.74 17.14
CA TYR A 31 -4.65 9.07 16.56
C TYR A 31 -6.00 9.66 16.11
N PRO A 32 -6.35 10.91 16.51
CA PRO A 32 -7.74 11.38 16.37
C PRO A 32 -8.08 12.01 15.01
N ASN A 33 -7.09 12.55 14.29
CA ASN A 33 -7.35 13.38 13.09
C ASN A 33 -7.25 12.57 11.80
N TYR A 34 -8.31 11.83 11.48
CA TYR A 34 -8.39 11.08 10.23
C TYR A 34 -9.82 10.99 9.71
N GLU A 35 -9.95 10.62 8.45
CA GLU A 35 -11.19 10.21 7.79
C GLU A 35 -11.07 8.79 7.25
N VAL A 36 -12.21 8.14 7.08
CA VAL A 36 -12.34 6.82 6.43
C VAL A 36 -13.14 7.01 5.15
N VAL A 37 -12.51 6.79 4.02
CA VAL A 37 -13.15 6.90 2.69
C VAL A 37 -13.40 5.50 2.15
N ILE A 38 -14.65 5.08 2.08
CA ILE A 38 -15.04 3.77 1.55
C ILE A 38 -15.64 3.97 0.17
N VAL A 39 -15.10 3.31 -0.83
CA VAL A 39 -15.62 3.35 -2.21
C VAL A 39 -16.10 1.95 -2.59
N ASN A 40 -17.41 1.75 -2.59
CA ASN A 40 -18.07 0.54 -3.07
C ASN A 40 -17.94 0.47 -4.61
N ASP A 41 -17.17 -0.49 -5.09
CA ASP A 41 -16.91 -0.68 -6.53
C ASP A 41 -18.08 -1.39 -7.24
N ALA A 42 -19.30 -0.87 -7.10
CA ALA A 42 -20.53 -1.47 -7.62
C ALA A 42 -20.60 -2.99 -7.29
N SER A 43 -20.32 -3.32 -6.02
CA SER A 43 -20.32 -4.69 -5.52
C SER A 43 -21.68 -5.36 -5.67
N PRO A 44 -21.72 -6.68 -5.97
CA PRO A 44 -22.95 -7.47 -5.92
C PRO A 44 -23.44 -7.78 -4.49
N TYR A 45 -22.58 -7.54 -3.49
CA TYR A 45 -22.88 -7.77 -2.07
C TYR A 45 -23.52 -6.52 -1.44
N ASP A 46 -24.26 -6.69 -0.35
CA ASP A 46 -24.93 -5.58 0.35
C ASP A 46 -23.96 -4.84 1.32
N LEU A 47 -22.98 -4.14 0.73
CA LEU A 47 -22.05 -3.31 1.51
C LEU A 47 -22.76 -2.11 2.15
N ASP A 48 -23.86 -1.63 1.55
CA ASP A 48 -24.64 -0.49 2.05
C ASP A 48 -25.18 -0.79 3.47
N SER A 49 -25.71 -2.01 3.69
CA SER A 49 -26.19 -2.45 5.02
C SER A 49 -25.05 -2.58 6.04
N ILE A 50 -23.85 -3.01 5.62
CA ILE A 50 -22.71 -3.12 6.52
C ILE A 50 -22.25 -1.71 6.96
N VAL A 51 -22.01 -0.80 5.99
CA VAL A 51 -21.52 0.55 6.30
C VAL A 51 -22.54 1.35 7.10
N SER A 52 -23.85 1.15 6.86
CA SER A 52 -24.93 1.86 7.58
C SER A 52 -24.99 1.57 9.07
N GLN A 53 -24.36 0.48 9.54
CA GLN A 53 -24.28 0.14 10.98
C GLN A 53 -23.36 1.10 11.75
N PHE A 54 -22.43 1.73 11.07
CA PHE A 54 -21.50 2.67 11.66
C PHE A 54 -22.09 4.09 11.67
N LYS A 55 -22.13 4.71 12.85
CA LYS A 55 -22.63 6.09 13.03
C LYS A 55 -21.49 7.06 13.36
N ASP A 56 -20.37 6.89 12.67
CA ASP A 56 -19.17 7.69 12.87
C ASP A 56 -19.04 8.76 11.77
N TYR A 57 -18.92 10.04 12.16
CA TYR A 57 -18.83 11.19 11.25
C TYR A 57 -17.56 11.19 10.38
N ARG A 58 -16.55 10.40 10.75
CA ARG A 58 -15.30 10.25 9.99
C ARG A 58 -15.47 9.40 8.73
N ILE A 59 -16.54 8.58 8.67
CA ILE A 59 -16.81 7.72 7.51
C ILE A 59 -17.47 8.53 6.40
N ARG A 60 -16.90 8.42 5.21
CA ARG A 60 -17.45 8.94 3.96
C ARG A 60 -17.58 7.77 2.99
N TYR A 61 -18.81 7.47 2.60
CA TYR A 61 -19.15 6.33 1.75
C TYR A 61 -19.58 6.80 0.36
N PHE A 62 -18.97 6.20 -0.64
CA PHE A 62 -19.26 6.45 -2.07
C PHE A 62 -19.53 5.13 -2.77
N LYS A 63 -20.25 5.20 -3.89
CA LYS A 63 -20.58 4.03 -4.69
C LYS A 63 -20.33 4.34 -6.17
N ASN A 64 -19.53 3.51 -6.82
CA ASN A 64 -19.32 3.60 -8.26
C ASN A 64 -20.60 3.20 -9.00
N GLU A 65 -20.86 3.84 -10.13
CA GLU A 65 -21.97 3.45 -11.01
C GLU A 65 -21.71 2.10 -11.69
N LYS A 66 -20.43 1.78 -11.90
CA LYS A 66 -19.97 0.56 -12.58
C LYS A 66 -18.72 0.02 -11.88
N ASN A 67 -18.64 -1.31 -11.79
CA ASN A 67 -17.46 -2.01 -11.27
C ASN A 67 -16.25 -1.78 -12.19
N CYS A 68 -15.10 -1.42 -11.61
CA CYS A 68 -13.82 -1.33 -12.31
C CYS A 68 -13.33 -2.72 -12.75
N GLY A 69 -13.65 -3.74 -11.96
CA GLY A 69 -13.21 -5.12 -12.18
C GLY A 69 -11.82 -5.39 -11.60
N ALA A 70 -11.55 -6.65 -11.32
CA ALA A 70 -10.28 -7.08 -10.75
C ALA A 70 -9.07 -6.72 -11.63
N LYS A 71 -9.24 -6.78 -12.95
CA LYS A 71 -8.18 -6.44 -13.92
C LYS A 71 -7.75 -4.98 -13.82
N ASP A 72 -8.68 -4.08 -13.56
CA ASP A 72 -8.48 -2.64 -13.48
C ASP A 72 -8.66 -2.09 -12.06
N VAL A 73 -8.37 -2.91 -11.04
CA VAL A 73 -8.56 -2.57 -9.61
C VAL A 73 -7.86 -1.26 -9.20
N VAL A 74 -6.76 -0.89 -9.87
CA VAL A 74 -6.04 0.37 -9.63
C VAL A 74 -6.90 1.60 -9.97
N ASP A 75 -7.87 1.47 -10.87
CA ASP A 75 -8.80 2.57 -11.14
C ASP A 75 -9.65 2.87 -9.90
N ASN A 76 -10.10 1.84 -9.16
CA ASN A 76 -10.81 2.05 -7.89
C ASN A 76 -9.90 2.65 -6.80
N TRP A 77 -8.60 2.29 -6.75
CA TRP A 77 -7.64 2.96 -5.86
C TRP A 77 -7.53 4.46 -6.17
N ASN A 78 -7.51 4.82 -7.46
CA ASN A 78 -7.45 6.22 -7.90
C ASN A 78 -8.79 6.96 -7.66
N ILE A 79 -9.93 6.28 -7.71
CA ILE A 79 -11.21 6.85 -7.28
C ILE A 79 -11.16 7.12 -5.77
N CYS A 80 -10.64 6.19 -4.95
CA CYS A 80 -10.41 6.41 -3.53
C CYS A 80 -9.53 7.65 -3.28
N LEU A 81 -8.41 7.76 -4.00
CA LEU A 81 -7.51 8.92 -3.93
C LEU A 81 -8.24 10.23 -4.27
N SER A 82 -9.16 10.23 -5.25
CA SER A 82 -9.91 11.42 -5.64
C SER A 82 -10.80 11.96 -4.53
N HIS A 83 -11.33 11.08 -3.67
CA HIS A 83 -12.17 11.42 -2.52
C HIS A 83 -11.38 11.77 -1.25
N ALA A 84 -10.10 11.40 -1.16
CA ALA A 84 -9.28 11.65 0.01
C ALA A 84 -9.04 13.16 0.22
N THR A 85 -9.08 13.62 1.49
CA THR A 85 -8.81 15.02 1.86
C THR A 85 -7.66 15.17 2.86
N GLY A 86 -7.08 14.04 3.33
CA GLY A 86 -5.94 14.02 4.25
C GLY A 86 -4.64 14.44 3.58
N GLU A 87 -3.69 14.92 4.37
CA GLU A 87 -2.33 15.23 3.93
C GLU A 87 -1.57 13.97 3.52
N TYR A 88 -1.91 12.84 4.18
CA TYR A 88 -1.37 11.52 3.89
C TYR A 88 -2.49 10.51 3.72
N LEU A 89 -2.24 9.47 2.91
CA LEU A 89 -3.21 8.47 2.53
C LEU A 89 -2.66 7.05 2.69
N ILE A 90 -3.47 6.19 3.32
CA ILE A 90 -3.36 4.73 3.23
C ILE A 90 -4.47 4.25 2.30
N CYS A 91 -4.16 3.33 1.36
CA CYS A 91 -5.16 2.61 0.59
C CYS A 91 -5.06 1.12 0.96
N MET A 92 -6.06 0.55 1.59
CA MET A 92 -6.01 -0.82 2.11
C MET A 92 -7.18 -1.67 1.63
N GLY A 93 -6.98 -2.98 1.57
CA GLY A 93 -8.03 -3.94 1.18
C GLY A 93 -9.23 -3.94 2.15
N ASP A 94 -10.37 -4.41 1.65
CA ASP A 94 -11.61 -4.58 2.42
C ASP A 94 -11.59 -5.83 3.33
N ASP A 95 -10.46 -6.50 3.41
CA ASP A 95 -10.21 -7.71 4.22
C ASP A 95 -9.02 -7.57 5.19
N ASP A 96 -8.28 -6.47 5.11
CA ASP A 96 -7.12 -6.18 5.95
C ASP A 96 -7.47 -5.37 7.21
N LYS A 97 -6.50 -5.20 8.12
CA LYS A 97 -6.70 -4.44 9.36
C LYS A 97 -5.52 -3.54 9.67
N LEU A 98 -5.77 -2.45 10.41
CA LEU A 98 -4.75 -1.64 11.06
C LEU A 98 -4.69 -1.95 12.54
N THR A 99 -3.48 -1.98 13.12
CA THR A 99 -3.34 -2.01 14.58
C THR A 99 -3.71 -0.64 15.18
N PRO A 100 -4.14 -0.56 16.44
CA PRO A 100 -4.67 0.68 17.01
C PRO A 100 -3.69 1.87 16.99
N ARG A 101 -2.39 1.64 16.95
CA ARG A 101 -1.36 2.69 16.96
C ARG A 101 -0.83 3.08 15.58
N CYS A 102 -1.25 2.41 14.52
CA CYS A 102 -0.68 2.59 13.18
C CYS A 102 -0.58 4.07 12.76
N LEU A 103 -1.67 4.83 12.86
CA LEU A 103 -1.67 6.25 12.50
C LEU A 103 -0.84 7.12 13.45
N GLN A 104 -0.75 6.77 14.74
CA GLN A 104 0.12 7.47 15.69
C GLN A 104 1.60 7.21 15.35
N ASP A 105 1.98 5.98 15.07
CA ASP A 105 3.35 5.62 14.73
C ASP A 105 3.79 6.28 13.42
N PHE A 106 2.90 6.41 12.45
CA PHE A 106 3.15 7.22 11.26
C PHE A 106 3.28 8.72 11.56
N ALA A 107 2.46 9.28 12.46
CA ALA A 107 2.58 10.69 12.85
C ALA A 107 3.94 10.97 13.49
N ASP A 108 4.42 10.05 14.34
CA ASP A 108 5.73 10.13 14.99
C ASP A 108 6.87 10.08 13.95
N LEU A 109 6.76 9.20 12.94
CA LEU A 109 7.74 9.13 11.84
C LEU A 109 7.72 10.39 10.96
N ILE A 110 6.56 10.95 10.66
CA ILE A 110 6.45 12.20 9.88
C ILE A 110 7.10 13.36 10.61
N GLU A 111 6.96 13.45 11.94
CA GLU A 111 7.64 14.46 12.74
C GLU A 111 9.16 14.29 12.69
N LYS A 112 9.64 13.04 12.75
CA LYS A 112 11.07 12.72 12.69
C LYS A 112 11.67 12.91 11.29
N TYR A 113 10.90 12.63 10.24
CA TYR A 113 11.34 12.66 8.84
C TYR A 113 10.46 13.56 7.97
N PRO A 114 10.39 14.88 8.22
CA PRO A 114 9.40 15.79 7.61
C PRO A 114 9.57 16.01 6.10
N LYS A 115 10.68 15.53 5.53
CA LYS A 115 10.96 15.64 4.08
C LYS A 115 10.48 14.42 3.28
N LEU A 116 10.11 13.33 3.97
CA LEU A 116 9.67 12.13 3.29
C LEU A 116 8.23 12.27 2.78
N ASP A 117 7.99 11.65 1.64
CA ASP A 117 6.68 11.56 1.01
C ASP A 117 6.10 10.13 1.09
N LEU A 118 6.92 9.15 1.54
CA LEU A 118 6.54 7.75 1.72
C LEU A 118 6.95 7.25 3.10
N PHE A 119 6.04 6.50 3.73
CA PHE A 119 6.27 5.75 4.96
C PHE A 119 5.70 4.35 4.80
N HIS A 120 6.20 3.40 5.60
CA HIS A 120 5.77 2.00 5.54
C HIS A 120 5.56 1.46 6.96
N ALA A 121 4.45 0.78 7.18
CA ALA A 121 4.17 0.08 8.43
C ALA A 121 4.76 -1.33 8.40
N ARG A 122 5.41 -1.75 9.49
CA ARG A 122 5.72 -3.17 9.67
C ARG A 122 4.44 -3.98 9.65
N SER A 123 4.45 -5.11 8.94
CA SER A 123 3.25 -5.88 8.68
C SER A 123 3.35 -7.28 9.27
N GLU A 124 2.20 -7.87 9.58
CA GLU A 124 2.06 -9.28 9.92
C GLU A 124 0.95 -9.90 9.07
N ILE A 125 1.01 -11.22 8.92
CA ILE A 125 -0.04 -12.01 8.25
C ILE A 125 -1.01 -12.54 9.31
N ILE A 126 -2.30 -12.39 9.04
CA ILE A 126 -3.39 -13.00 9.80
C ILE A 126 -4.19 -13.97 8.92
N ASP A 127 -4.82 -14.97 9.55
CA ASP A 127 -5.70 -15.91 8.86
C ASP A 127 -7.16 -15.40 8.74
N ASP A 128 -8.05 -16.24 8.23
CA ASP A 128 -9.48 -15.98 8.07
C ASP A 128 -10.17 -15.59 9.38
N ASP A 129 -9.71 -16.09 10.51
CA ASP A 129 -10.26 -15.84 11.84
C ASP A 129 -9.52 -14.71 12.60
N SER A 130 -8.68 -13.95 11.90
CA SER A 130 -7.83 -12.88 12.45
C SER A 130 -6.76 -13.38 13.44
N ASN A 131 -6.39 -14.66 13.43
CA ASN A 131 -5.29 -15.17 14.23
C ASN A 131 -3.95 -14.84 13.54
N PHE A 132 -2.94 -14.57 14.36
CA PHE A 132 -1.57 -14.33 13.90
C PHE A 132 -1.00 -15.59 13.21
N VAL A 133 -0.42 -15.41 12.03
CA VAL A 133 0.27 -16.46 11.25
C VAL A 133 1.77 -16.24 11.29
N CYS A 134 2.23 -15.11 10.82
CA CYS A 134 3.67 -14.78 10.84
C CYS A 134 3.91 -13.27 10.78
N LEU A 135 5.09 -12.88 11.28
CA LEU A 135 5.57 -11.51 11.20
C LEU A 135 6.41 -11.35 9.94
N LEU A 136 6.19 -10.28 9.19
CA LEU A 136 7.03 -9.96 8.05
C LEU A 136 8.37 -9.37 8.47
N GLU A 137 9.32 -9.40 7.55
CA GLU A 137 10.70 -9.00 7.77
C GLU A 137 10.79 -7.54 8.26
N GLU A 138 11.64 -7.32 9.25
CA GLU A 138 11.93 -5.98 9.75
C GLU A 138 12.77 -5.20 8.75
N ARG A 139 12.40 -3.94 8.53
CA ARG A 139 13.13 -3.02 7.65
C ARG A 139 13.94 -2.03 8.49
N PRO A 140 15.04 -1.46 7.92
CA PRO A 140 15.72 -0.33 8.55
C PRO A 140 14.71 0.81 8.80
N GLU A 141 14.90 1.58 9.87
CA GLU A 141 14.00 2.70 10.17
C GLU A 141 13.91 3.72 9.01
N TRP A 142 14.99 3.90 8.28
CA TRP A 142 15.02 4.65 7.02
C TRP A 142 15.82 3.88 5.97
N GLU A 143 15.36 3.92 4.74
CA GLU A 143 16.08 3.35 3.60
C GLU A 143 15.89 4.18 2.34
N SER A 144 16.89 4.13 1.45
CA SER A 144 16.80 4.77 0.14
C SER A 144 15.84 4.03 -0.80
N VAL A 145 15.42 4.69 -1.88
CA VAL A 145 14.64 4.01 -2.93
C VAL A 145 15.42 2.85 -3.56
N TYR A 146 16.75 2.91 -3.60
CA TYR A 146 17.57 1.83 -4.13
C TYR A 146 17.55 0.63 -3.19
N SER A 147 17.66 0.84 -1.88
CA SER A 147 17.48 -0.23 -0.89
C SER A 147 16.10 -0.87 -1.03
N LEU A 148 15.05 -0.07 -1.18
CA LEU A 148 13.68 -0.55 -1.36
C LEU A 148 13.53 -1.42 -2.63
N ILE A 149 14.19 -1.06 -3.74
CA ILE A 149 14.14 -1.78 -5.02
C ILE A 149 14.99 -3.07 -4.98
N TYR A 150 16.20 -3.01 -4.39
CA TYR A 150 17.19 -4.09 -4.49
C TYR A 150 17.18 -5.08 -3.33
N ASN A 151 16.51 -4.75 -2.23
CA ASN A 151 16.23 -5.66 -1.14
C ASN A 151 14.74 -6.01 -1.13
N PRO A 152 14.24 -6.82 -2.08
CA PRO A 152 12.83 -7.12 -2.21
C PRO A 152 12.35 -7.81 -0.92
N ARG A 153 11.30 -7.25 -0.34
CA ARG A 153 10.63 -7.76 0.85
C ARG A 153 9.13 -7.74 0.58
N ASN A 154 8.40 -8.62 1.23
CA ASN A 154 6.95 -8.62 1.08
C ASN A 154 6.39 -7.28 1.53
N SER A 155 5.55 -6.69 0.69
CA SER A 155 4.81 -5.46 0.94
C SER A 155 3.41 -5.58 0.36
N HIS A 156 2.50 -4.79 0.88
CA HIS A 156 1.11 -4.77 0.47
C HIS A 156 0.67 -3.32 0.30
N LEU A 157 -0.35 -3.09 -0.49
CA LEU A 157 -0.89 -1.74 -0.69
C LEU A 157 -1.17 -1.01 0.62
N GLY A 158 -1.74 -1.72 1.61
CA GLY A 158 -2.20 -1.14 2.88
C GLY A 158 -1.11 -0.86 3.90
N ASP A 159 0.12 -1.34 3.70
CA ASP A 159 1.23 -1.03 4.61
C ASP A 159 1.99 0.26 4.24
N TYR A 160 1.68 0.85 3.08
CA TYR A 160 2.25 2.13 2.68
C TYR A 160 1.37 3.33 3.06
N LEU A 161 2.02 4.36 3.58
CA LEU A 161 1.43 5.69 3.76
C LEU A 161 2.06 6.65 2.76
N PHE A 162 1.25 7.19 1.87
CA PHE A 162 1.67 8.12 0.81
C PHE A 162 1.30 9.56 1.18
N LYS A 163 2.19 10.51 0.90
CA LYS A 163 1.80 11.91 0.91
C LYS A 163 0.86 12.19 -0.24
N THR A 164 -0.37 12.59 0.08
CA THR A 164 -1.49 12.69 -0.87
C THR A 164 -1.18 13.62 -2.04
N GLU A 165 -0.56 14.78 -1.77
CA GLU A 165 -0.18 15.74 -2.81
C GLU A 165 0.84 15.16 -3.80
N THR A 166 1.87 14.48 -3.28
CA THR A 166 2.91 13.84 -4.11
C THR A 166 2.32 12.71 -4.95
N LEU A 167 1.45 11.88 -4.36
CA LEU A 167 0.76 10.81 -5.09
C LEU A 167 -0.08 11.37 -6.24
N ARG A 168 -0.87 12.44 -6.01
CA ARG A 168 -1.65 13.12 -7.06
C ARG A 168 -0.78 13.73 -8.15
N LYS A 169 0.32 14.36 -7.77
CA LYS A 169 1.28 15.01 -8.68
C LYS A 169 1.94 14.02 -9.62
N ASN A 170 2.12 12.79 -9.14
CA ASN A 170 2.68 11.68 -9.91
C ASN A 170 1.63 10.94 -10.77
N GLY A 171 0.38 11.41 -10.82
CA GLY A 171 -0.70 10.84 -11.62
C GLY A 171 -1.51 9.76 -10.88
N GLY A 172 -1.36 9.62 -9.57
CA GLY A 172 -2.03 8.62 -8.74
C GLY A 172 -1.24 7.32 -8.63
N PHE A 173 -1.94 6.24 -8.32
CA PHE A 173 -1.36 4.89 -8.26
C PHE A 173 -0.99 4.42 -9.67
N TYR A 174 0.24 3.91 -9.81
CA TYR A 174 0.75 3.39 -11.09
C TYR A 174 -0.05 2.16 -11.52
N LYS A 175 -0.59 2.18 -12.74
CA LYS A 175 -1.51 1.14 -13.18
C LYS A 175 -0.79 0.00 -13.89
N LEU A 176 -0.82 -1.17 -13.27
CA LEU A 176 -0.56 -2.47 -13.88
C LEU A 176 -1.79 -3.37 -13.72
N THR A 177 -1.91 -4.35 -14.58
CA THR A 177 -3.03 -5.30 -14.60
C THR A 177 -3.15 -6.04 -13.26
N TYR A 178 -4.36 -6.15 -12.72
CA TYR A 178 -4.69 -6.71 -11.41
C TYR A 178 -4.03 -6.00 -10.21
N GLY A 179 -3.51 -4.79 -10.41
CA GLY A 179 -2.73 -4.10 -9.39
C GLY A 179 -1.38 -4.75 -9.09
N TRP A 180 -1.00 -5.80 -9.83
CA TRP A 180 0.18 -6.59 -9.53
C TRP A 180 1.45 -5.78 -9.69
N GLN A 181 2.20 -5.53 -8.61
CA GLN A 181 3.36 -4.64 -8.52
C GLN A 181 3.04 -3.14 -8.69
N SER A 182 1.77 -2.75 -8.71
CA SER A 182 1.35 -1.34 -8.83
C SER A 182 1.69 -0.53 -7.59
N ASP A 183 1.49 -1.12 -6.42
CA ASP A 183 1.85 -0.60 -5.11
C ASP A 183 3.35 -0.36 -4.98
N ASP A 184 4.17 -1.35 -5.34
CA ASP A 184 5.64 -1.23 -5.34
C ASP A 184 6.13 -0.10 -6.24
N ILE A 185 5.67 -0.04 -7.51
CA ILE A 185 6.08 1.03 -8.42
C ILE A 185 5.64 2.40 -7.89
N THR A 186 4.43 2.49 -7.36
CA THR A 186 3.92 3.73 -6.75
C THR A 186 4.80 4.14 -5.57
N ALA A 187 5.21 3.18 -4.72
CA ALA A 187 6.12 3.41 -3.61
C ALA A 187 7.49 3.89 -4.11
N PHE A 188 8.07 3.27 -5.13
CA PHE A 188 9.37 3.68 -5.70
C PHE A 188 9.33 5.10 -6.29
N ILE A 189 8.26 5.45 -7.01
CA ILE A 189 8.06 6.81 -7.53
C ILE A 189 8.00 7.81 -6.37
N THR A 190 7.27 7.49 -5.32
CA THR A 190 7.07 8.38 -4.17
C THR A 190 8.35 8.52 -3.33
N ALA A 191 9.11 7.42 -3.15
CA ALA A 191 10.38 7.40 -2.42
C ALA A 191 11.57 8.00 -3.19
N ALA A 192 11.40 8.31 -4.47
CA ALA A 192 12.48 8.58 -5.43
C ALA A 192 13.54 9.60 -4.95
N ASN A 193 13.14 10.62 -4.21
CA ASN A 193 14.03 11.71 -3.83
C ASN A 193 14.55 11.62 -2.40
N HIS A 194 13.77 11.01 -1.49
CA HIS A 194 14.07 11.10 -0.06
C HIS A 194 14.05 9.75 0.66
N GLY A 195 13.68 8.65 -0.05
CA GLY A 195 13.57 7.32 0.52
C GLY A 195 12.25 7.12 1.28
N VAL A 196 12.25 6.15 2.17
CA VAL A 196 11.10 5.72 2.98
C VAL A 196 11.51 5.54 4.44
N ALA A 197 10.63 5.86 5.39
CA ALA A 197 10.80 5.49 6.78
C ALA A 197 9.79 4.41 7.17
N ASN A 198 10.27 3.44 7.97
CA ASN A 198 9.54 2.24 8.35
C ASN A 198 9.23 2.24 9.85
N THR A 199 8.02 1.83 10.25
CA THR A 199 7.69 1.62 11.66
C THR A 199 8.42 0.39 12.21
N ARG A 200 8.72 0.38 13.51
CA ARG A 200 9.25 -0.79 14.21
C ARG A 200 8.14 -1.72 14.66
N GLU A 201 7.07 -1.11 15.17
CA GLU A 201 5.90 -1.84 15.64
C GLU A 201 5.00 -2.22 14.47
N VAL A 202 4.25 -3.30 14.62
CA VAL A 202 3.28 -3.74 13.62
C VAL A 202 2.16 -2.72 13.52
N GLY A 203 1.99 -2.17 12.32
CA GLY A 203 0.93 -1.22 11.99
C GLY A 203 -0.15 -1.80 11.10
N PHE A 204 0.19 -2.81 10.28
CA PHE A 204 -0.71 -3.38 9.28
C PHE A 204 -0.80 -4.90 9.43
N GLN A 205 -2.00 -5.43 9.27
CA GLN A 205 -2.33 -6.86 9.32
C GLN A 205 -2.92 -7.28 7.98
N TYR A 206 -2.11 -7.96 7.16
CA TYR A 206 -2.55 -8.52 5.89
C TYR A 206 -3.28 -9.83 6.12
N ARG A 207 -4.50 -9.97 5.55
CA ARG A 207 -5.25 -11.21 5.63
C ARG A 207 -4.90 -12.15 4.49
N GLY A 208 -4.18 -13.23 4.83
CA GLY A 208 -3.89 -14.32 3.92
C GLY A 208 -5.13 -15.21 3.74
N ASN A 209 -5.98 -14.89 2.76
CA ASN A 209 -7.20 -15.65 2.46
C ASN A 209 -7.27 -16.02 0.97
N GLY A 210 -8.02 -17.08 0.65
CA GLY A 210 -8.19 -17.55 -0.73
C GLY A 210 -9.09 -16.67 -1.62
N LEU A 211 -9.64 -15.56 -1.09
CA LEU A 211 -10.56 -14.66 -1.79
C LEU A 211 -9.85 -13.47 -2.44
N SER A 212 -8.56 -13.28 -2.15
CA SER A 212 -7.80 -12.14 -2.67
C SER A 212 -7.41 -12.36 -4.14
N ILE A 213 -7.29 -11.27 -4.90
CA ILE A 213 -6.75 -11.27 -6.26
C ILE A 213 -5.36 -11.94 -6.30
N SER A 214 -4.59 -11.81 -5.22
CA SER A 214 -3.25 -12.39 -5.10
C SER A 214 -3.25 -13.93 -5.24
N HIS A 215 -4.28 -14.61 -4.78
CA HIS A 215 -4.40 -16.08 -4.84
C HIS A 215 -5.13 -16.60 -6.07
N ASP A 216 -5.69 -15.73 -6.92
CA ASP A 216 -6.36 -16.15 -8.16
C ASP A 216 -5.31 -16.53 -9.22
N LEU A 217 -5.20 -17.84 -9.51
CA LEU A 217 -4.31 -18.38 -10.52
C LEU A 217 -4.90 -18.32 -11.94
N THR A 218 -6.17 -18.01 -12.12
CA THR A 218 -6.81 -17.93 -13.43
C THR A 218 -6.28 -16.77 -14.29
N CYS A 219 -5.69 -15.76 -13.64
CA CYS A 219 -5.08 -14.59 -14.28
C CYS A 219 -3.54 -14.61 -14.27
N ILE A 220 -2.91 -15.80 -14.13
CA ILE A 220 -1.46 -15.92 -13.97
C ILE A 220 -0.67 -15.33 -15.15
N GLU A 221 -1.15 -15.48 -16.39
CA GLU A 221 -0.48 -14.94 -17.56
C GLU A 221 -0.43 -13.40 -17.53
N ASP A 222 -1.53 -12.76 -17.18
CA ASP A 222 -1.62 -11.30 -17.01
C ASP A 222 -0.70 -10.83 -15.86
N LYS A 223 -0.61 -11.58 -14.77
CA LYS A 223 0.31 -11.29 -13.65
C LYS A 223 1.78 -11.40 -14.07
N ILE A 224 2.13 -12.43 -14.84
CA ILE A 224 3.49 -12.57 -15.39
C ILE A 224 3.84 -11.37 -16.28
N GLU A 225 2.92 -10.90 -17.12
CA GLU A 225 3.18 -9.73 -17.96
C GLU A 225 3.28 -8.44 -17.11
N ALA A 226 2.50 -8.30 -16.04
CA ALA A 226 2.65 -7.21 -15.09
C ALA A 226 4.04 -7.22 -14.42
N VAL A 227 4.53 -8.40 -13.98
CA VAL A 227 5.91 -8.55 -13.46
C VAL A 227 6.95 -8.13 -14.50
N ARG A 228 6.83 -8.57 -15.75
CA ARG A 228 7.73 -8.16 -16.83
C ARG A 228 7.72 -6.65 -17.04
N ALA A 229 6.54 -6.03 -17.02
CA ALA A 229 6.40 -4.59 -17.14
C ALA A 229 7.05 -3.87 -15.94
N ALA A 230 6.87 -4.37 -14.72
CA ALA A 230 7.47 -3.84 -13.52
C ALA A 230 9.00 -3.95 -13.54
N VAL A 231 9.56 -5.08 -14.03
CA VAL A 231 11.01 -5.23 -14.19
C VAL A 231 11.55 -4.23 -15.20
N ARG A 232 10.92 -4.08 -16.38
CA ARG A 232 11.33 -3.07 -17.39
C ARG A 232 11.29 -1.66 -16.79
N TRP A 233 10.25 -1.34 -16.02
CA TRP A 233 10.10 -0.06 -15.35
C TRP A 233 11.25 0.20 -14.35
N ARG A 234 11.53 -0.77 -13.47
CA ARG A 234 12.62 -0.68 -12.47
C ARG A 234 13.97 -0.46 -13.11
N LEU A 235 14.27 -1.21 -14.17
CA LEU A 235 15.53 -1.05 -14.92
C LEU A 235 15.66 0.37 -15.53
N ALA A 236 14.61 0.88 -16.18
CA ALA A 236 14.59 2.23 -16.73
C ALA A 236 14.71 3.29 -15.61
N PHE A 237 13.97 3.11 -14.51
CA PHE A 237 14.01 4.04 -13.37
C PHE A 237 15.41 4.19 -12.78
N VAL A 238 16.17 3.10 -12.69
CA VAL A 238 17.51 3.11 -12.12
C VAL A 238 18.56 3.59 -13.10
N ALA A 239 18.40 3.28 -14.41
CA ALA A 239 19.38 3.65 -15.45
C ALA A 239 19.60 5.19 -15.56
N ASP A 240 18.55 5.97 -15.29
CA ASP A 240 18.59 7.43 -15.37
C ASP A 240 19.01 8.10 -14.06
N ARG A 241 19.44 7.32 -13.05
CA ARG A 241 19.71 7.82 -11.71
C ARG A 241 21.12 7.48 -11.24
N HIS A 242 21.80 8.46 -10.67
CA HIS A 242 23.15 8.34 -10.15
C HIS A 242 23.16 8.76 -8.67
N PRO A 243 23.03 7.80 -7.71
CA PRO A 243 23.10 8.15 -6.30
C PRO A 243 24.49 8.65 -5.90
N ASP A 244 24.51 9.61 -4.97
CA ASP A 244 25.76 10.20 -4.49
C ASP A 244 26.46 9.32 -3.44
N ASN A 245 25.71 8.45 -2.75
CA ASN A 245 26.28 7.63 -1.68
C ASN A 245 26.79 6.27 -2.18
N THR A 246 27.85 5.78 -1.51
CA THR A 246 28.57 4.57 -1.88
C THR A 246 27.74 3.29 -1.75
N GLU A 247 26.78 3.24 -0.81
CA GLU A 247 25.95 2.05 -0.58
C GLU A 247 24.98 1.85 -1.73
N ASP A 248 24.27 2.90 -2.12
CA ASP A 248 23.35 2.86 -3.26
C ASP A 248 24.10 2.62 -4.59
N GLN A 249 25.32 3.18 -4.74
CA GLN A 249 26.18 2.87 -5.89
C GLN A 249 26.54 1.40 -5.96
N LYS A 250 26.84 0.74 -4.83
CA LYS A 250 27.08 -0.71 -4.77
C LYS A 250 25.84 -1.51 -5.16
N LEU A 251 24.66 -1.13 -4.67
CA LEU A 251 23.39 -1.79 -5.02
C LEU A 251 23.15 -1.73 -6.54
N ILE A 252 23.37 -0.58 -7.18
CA ILE A 252 23.28 -0.43 -8.64
C ILE A 252 24.37 -1.26 -9.35
N GLY A 253 25.60 -1.26 -8.84
CA GLY A 253 26.73 -2.00 -9.43
C GLY A 253 26.53 -3.52 -9.43
N LEU A 254 25.83 -4.07 -8.43
CA LEU A 254 25.46 -5.49 -8.40
C LEU A 254 24.51 -5.86 -9.55
N THR A 255 23.89 -4.88 -10.18
CA THR A 255 22.91 -5.07 -11.24
C THR A 255 23.50 -5.18 -12.64
N CYS A 256 24.73 -4.74 -12.86
CA CYS A 256 25.41 -4.89 -14.15
C CYS A 256 25.86 -6.33 -14.45
N GLY A 257 25.71 -7.26 -13.50
CA GLY A 257 25.92 -8.70 -13.72
C GLY A 257 24.58 -9.44 -13.66
N ASN A 258 24.38 -10.44 -14.53
CA ASN A 258 23.19 -11.25 -14.81
C ASN A 258 22.28 -11.72 -13.63
N SER A 259 22.52 -11.25 -12.42
CA SER A 259 21.86 -11.70 -11.18
C SER A 259 20.53 -11.00 -10.86
N ILE A 260 20.25 -9.83 -11.45
CA ILE A 260 19.04 -9.03 -11.10
C ILE A 260 17.74 -9.70 -11.50
N LEU A 261 17.69 -10.33 -12.68
CA LEU A 261 16.46 -10.98 -13.16
C LEU A 261 15.96 -12.05 -12.18
N VAL A 262 16.89 -12.73 -11.51
CA VAL A 262 16.57 -13.82 -10.56
C VAL A 262 16.04 -13.25 -9.24
N VAL A 263 16.66 -12.20 -8.68
CA VAL A 263 16.26 -11.62 -7.40
C VAL A 263 14.91 -10.88 -7.51
N MET A 264 14.69 -10.17 -8.62
CA MET A 264 13.42 -9.45 -8.84
C MET A 264 12.23 -10.38 -9.13
N CYS A 265 12.48 -11.62 -9.59
CA CYS A 265 11.41 -12.61 -9.81
C CYS A 265 11.09 -13.43 -8.55
N MET A 266 12.03 -13.61 -7.61
CA MET A 266 11.83 -14.50 -6.46
C MET A 266 10.99 -13.88 -5.34
N GLY A 267 10.92 -12.55 -5.24
CA GLY A 267 10.08 -11.84 -4.25
C GLY A 267 8.58 -11.84 -4.54
N THR A 268 8.16 -12.38 -5.68
CA THR A 268 6.76 -12.31 -6.15
C THR A 268 5.97 -13.62 -6.03
N PHE A 269 6.58 -14.69 -5.51
CA PHE A 269 5.95 -16.02 -5.44
C PHE A 269 5.99 -16.67 -4.05
N CYS A 270 6.21 -15.90 -2.98
CA CYS A 270 6.08 -16.42 -1.60
C CYS A 270 4.78 -15.98 -0.97
#